data_ecdff2c58abd4b19c216cf71406a79e2
#
_entry.id   ecdff2c58abd4b19c216cf71406a79e2
#
_cell.length_a   1.000
_cell.length_b   1.000
_cell.length_c   1.000
_cell.angle_alpha   90.00
_cell.angle_beta   90.00
_cell.angle_gamma   90.00
#
_symmetry.space_group_name_H-M   'P 1'
#
loop_
_entity.id
_entity.type
_entity.pdbx_description
1 polymer ?
#
loop_
_entity_poly.entity_id
_entity_poly.type
_entity_poly.pdbx_seq_one_letter_code
_entity_poly.pdbx_strand_id
1 'polypeptide(L)'
;MGLSVIAEEKQSLRREARRKVEGLPKIRSRAAGLEILGHFALWLEWHRSSSVCLYSALPSEPHLLTPWPDGKKVILPRVSGEDLKLHYAESSEELVQGKFGNLEPKANAPKAPFESDFIVVPGLAFDPAGGRLGRGAGYYDRLLTKFQGVRVGVCFTELLVERVPCEDHDIRMDFVVTPEGIISCEP
;
A
#
# COMPACT_ATOMS: atom_id res chain seq x y z
N MET A 1 9.06 -15.18 27.03
CA MET A 1 9.65 -13.87 26.73
C MET A 1 8.51 -12.94 26.37
N GLY A 2 8.37 -11.81 27.07
CA GLY A 2 7.37 -10.77 26.74
C GLY A 2 7.71 -10.11 25.41
N LEU A 3 6.69 -9.56 24.74
CA LEU A 3 6.88 -8.71 23.57
C LEU A 3 7.64 -7.43 23.98
N SER A 4 8.38 -6.81 23.05
CA SER A 4 8.93 -5.47 23.29
C SER A 4 7.80 -4.45 23.43
N VAL A 5 8.05 -3.35 24.14
CA VAL A 5 7.07 -2.26 24.31
C VAL A 5 6.53 -1.81 22.96
N ILE A 6 7.40 -1.61 21.96
CA ILE A 6 7.00 -1.22 20.60
C ILE A 6 6.10 -2.28 19.96
N ALA A 7 6.38 -3.57 20.16
CA ALA A 7 5.54 -4.64 19.61
C ALA A 7 4.13 -4.65 20.22
N GLU A 8 4.02 -4.36 21.52
CA GLU A 8 2.72 -4.24 22.21
C GLU A 8 1.95 -3.01 21.71
N GLU A 9 2.60 -1.87 21.56
CA GLU A 9 2.02 -0.66 20.98
C GLU A 9 1.53 -0.89 19.54
N LYS A 10 2.37 -1.49 18.68
CA LYS A 10 1.97 -1.90 17.31
C LYS A 10 0.75 -2.82 17.33
N GLN A 11 0.69 -3.77 18.25
CA GLN A 11 -0.46 -4.68 18.37
C GLN A 11 -1.73 -3.96 18.82
N SER A 12 -1.63 -3.02 19.77
CA SER A 12 -2.75 -2.18 20.22
C SER A 12 -3.30 -1.33 19.06
N LEU A 13 -2.41 -0.65 18.34
CA LEU A 13 -2.78 0.19 17.19
C LEU A 13 -3.41 -0.64 16.06
N ARG A 14 -2.95 -1.88 15.81
CA ARG A 14 -3.60 -2.79 14.84
C ARG A 14 -5.03 -3.12 15.23
N ARG A 15 -5.32 -3.33 16.52
CA ARG A 15 -6.69 -3.60 17.00
C ARG A 15 -7.59 -2.38 16.81
N GLU A 16 -7.08 -1.20 17.10
CA GLU A 16 -7.80 0.06 16.92
C GLU A 16 -8.11 0.32 15.44
N ALA A 17 -7.10 0.23 14.57
CA ALA A 17 -7.25 0.43 13.14
C ALA A 17 -8.27 -0.52 12.51
N ARG A 18 -8.27 -1.80 12.91
CA ARG A 18 -9.27 -2.78 12.45
C ARG A 18 -10.68 -2.38 12.86
N ARG A 19 -10.89 -1.97 14.11
CA ARG A 19 -12.20 -1.51 14.60
C ARG A 19 -12.70 -0.29 13.81
N LYS A 20 -11.81 0.67 13.51
CA LYS A 20 -12.17 1.84 12.69
C LYS A 20 -12.65 1.41 11.30
N VAL A 21 -11.93 0.49 10.64
CA VAL A 21 -12.29 0.00 9.30
C VAL A 21 -13.58 -0.82 9.31
N GLU A 22 -13.79 -1.67 10.31
CA GLU A 22 -15.04 -2.46 10.46
C GLU A 22 -16.27 -1.57 10.56
N GLY A 23 -16.13 -0.35 11.08
CA GLY A 23 -17.18 0.66 11.16
C GLY A 23 -17.44 1.42 9.85
N LEU A 24 -16.58 1.29 8.83
CA LEU A 24 -16.73 2.01 7.58
C LEU A 24 -17.75 1.32 6.64
N PRO A 25 -18.52 2.10 5.87
CA PRO A 25 -19.41 1.55 4.85
C PRO A 25 -18.62 0.74 3.79
N LYS A 26 -19.16 -0.37 3.31
CA LYS A 26 -18.50 -1.21 2.27
C LYS A 26 -18.11 -0.43 1.00
N ILE A 27 -18.86 0.60 0.64
CA ILE A 27 -18.58 1.45 -0.53
C ILE A 27 -17.36 2.37 -0.31
N ARG A 28 -16.91 2.55 0.95
CA ARG A 28 -15.81 3.47 1.30
C ARG A 28 -14.51 3.13 0.58
N SER A 29 -14.20 1.84 0.40
CA SER A 29 -12.97 1.39 -0.30
C SER A 29 -12.90 1.95 -1.72
N ARG A 30 -14.01 1.89 -2.47
CA ARG A 30 -14.05 2.38 -3.86
C ARG A 30 -14.09 3.92 -3.91
N ALA A 31 -14.87 4.55 -3.05
CA ALA A 31 -14.95 6.02 -2.98
C ALA A 31 -13.57 6.63 -2.65
N ALA A 32 -12.93 6.16 -1.59
CA ALA A 32 -11.58 6.58 -1.21
C ALA A 32 -10.55 6.34 -2.31
N GLY A 33 -10.65 5.22 -3.01
CA GLY A 33 -9.78 4.93 -4.16
C GLY A 33 -9.91 5.94 -5.28
N LEU A 34 -11.12 6.36 -5.62
CA LEU A 34 -11.36 7.39 -6.66
C LEU A 34 -10.84 8.77 -6.22
N GLU A 35 -11.03 9.15 -4.96
CA GLU A 35 -10.51 10.41 -4.41
C GLU A 35 -8.97 10.42 -4.47
N ILE A 36 -8.31 9.34 -4.06
CA ILE A 36 -6.85 9.18 -4.11
C ILE A 36 -6.33 9.19 -5.56
N LEU A 37 -6.98 8.48 -6.48
CA LEU A 37 -6.62 8.52 -7.91
C LEU A 37 -6.79 9.92 -8.50
N GLY A 38 -7.77 10.71 -8.02
CA GLY A 38 -7.92 12.12 -8.36
C GLY A 38 -6.70 12.95 -7.93
N HIS A 39 -6.16 12.72 -6.73
CA HIS A 39 -4.92 13.37 -6.29
C HIS A 39 -3.72 12.92 -7.13
N PHE A 40 -3.60 11.64 -7.46
CA PHE A 40 -2.53 11.15 -8.34
C PHE A 40 -2.59 11.79 -9.72
N ALA A 41 -3.78 11.96 -10.29
CA ALA A 41 -3.96 12.58 -11.60
C ALA A 41 -3.50 14.05 -11.67
N LEU A 42 -3.33 14.72 -10.53
CA LEU A 42 -2.82 16.09 -10.44
C LEU A 42 -1.37 16.16 -9.94
N TRP A 43 -0.75 15.05 -9.63
CA TRP A 43 0.56 15.00 -8.99
C TRP A 43 1.70 14.78 -9.99
N LEU A 44 2.73 15.59 -9.89
CA LEU A 44 3.85 15.62 -10.85
C LEU A 44 4.65 14.31 -10.83
N GLU A 45 4.92 13.73 -9.66
CA GLU A 45 5.64 12.47 -9.51
C GLU A 45 4.89 11.32 -10.20
N TRP A 46 3.56 11.30 -10.10
CA TRP A 46 2.72 10.35 -10.82
C TRP A 46 2.84 10.54 -12.34
N HIS A 47 2.79 11.78 -12.82
CA HIS A 47 2.90 12.05 -14.26
C HIS A 47 4.27 11.69 -14.84
N ARG A 48 5.33 11.90 -14.08
CA ARG A 48 6.70 11.56 -14.49
C ARG A 48 6.97 10.06 -14.48
N SER A 49 6.22 9.29 -13.70
CA SER A 49 6.39 7.85 -13.60
C SER A 49 5.92 7.15 -14.87
N SER A 50 6.73 6.27 -15.45
CA SER A 50 6.36 5.39 -16.57
C SER A 50 5.88 4.02 -16.07
N SER A 51 6.35 3.60 -14.90
CA SER A 51 6.01 2.34 -14.24
C SER A 51 5.54 2.59 -12.81
N VAL A 52 4.47 1.91 -12.41
CA VAL A 52 3.86 2.05 -11.08
C VAL A 52 3.59 0.68 -10.48
N CYS A 53 4.13 0.45 -9.29
CA CYS A 53 3.79 -0.72 -8.50
C CYS A 53 2.59 -0.37 -7.61
N LEU A 54 1.45 -0.99 -7.88
CA LEU A 54 0.23 -0.85 -7.09
C LEU A 54 -0.05 -2.11 -6.28
N TYR A 55 -1.08 -2.08 -5.46
CA TYR A 55 -1.60 -3.26 -4.76
C TYR A 55 -3.03 -3.56 -5.17
N SER A 56 -3.43 -4.80 -5.08
CA SER A 56 -4.84 -5.19 -5.17
C SER A 56 -5.45 -5.14 -3.77
N ALA A 57 -6.43 -4.26 -3.62
CA ALA A 57 -6.99 -3.91 -2.32
C ALA A 57 -7.73 -5.07 -1.64
N LEU A 58 -7.50 -5.24 -0.36
CA LEU A 58 -8.40 -5.93 0.54
C LEU A 58 -9.63 -5.04 0.83
N PRO A 59 -10.76 -5.60 1.33
CA PRO A 59 -11.95 -4.80 1.65
C PRO A 59 -11.71 -3.64 2.63
N SER A 60 -10.62 -3.71 3.38
CA SER A 60 -10.17 -2.72 4.37
C SER A 60 -9.15 -1.71 3.84
N GLU A 61 -9.00 -1.60 2.52
CA GLU A 61 -8.01 -0.74 1.87
C GLU A 61 -8.67 0.05 0.73
N PRO A 62 -8.19 1.27 0.42
CA PRO A 62 -8.64 2.01 -0.76
C PRO A 62 -8.36 1.24 -2.05
N HIS A 63 -9.34 1.15 -2.95
CA HIS A 63 -9.25 0.39 -4.19
C HIS A 63 -8.73 1.25 -5.35
N LEU A 64 -7.52 0.97 -5.83
CA LEU A 64 -6.80 1.81 -6.81
C LEU A 64 -6.73 1.24 -8.23
N LEU A 65 -7.33 0.06 -8.48
CA LEU A 65 -7.27 -0.58 -9.79
C LEU A 65 -8.54 -0.35 -10.63
N THR A 66 -9.39 0.60 -10.24
CA THR A 66 -10.59 0.95 -11.00
C THR A 66 -10.83 2.47 -10.90
N PRO A 67 -10.65 3.23 -12.00
CA PRO A 67 -10.21 2.77 -13.32
C PRO A 67 -8.77 2.20 -13.32
N TRP A 68 -8.47 1.36 -14.31
CA TRP A 68 -7.11 0.89 -14.52
C TRP A 68 -6.21 2.06 -14.93
N PRO A 69 -4.98 2.18 -14.39
CA PRO A 69 -4.09 3.30 -14.71
C PRO A 69 -3.71 3.32 -16.19
N ASP A 70 -4.18 4.35 -16.89
CA ASP A 70 -3.89 4.51 -18.33
C ASP A 70 -2.48 5.07 -18.55
N GLY A 71 -1.84 4.64 -19.63
CA GLY A 71 -0.51 5.10 -20.05
C GLY A 71 0.65 4.66 -19.14
N LYS A 72 0.42 3.76 -18.18
CA LYS A 72 1.43 3.27 -17.22
C LYS A 72 1.68 1.78 -17.34
N LYS A 73 2.93 1.37 -17.14
CA LYS A 73 3.25 -0.04 -16.89
C LYS A 73 2.86 -0.39 -15.47
N VAL A 74 1.78 -1.12 -15.28
CA VAL A 74 1.29 -1.53 -13.97
C VAL A 74 2.02 -2.76 -13.50
N ILE A 75 2.54 -2.70 -12.28
CA ILE A 75 3.20 -3.79 -11.58
C ILE A 75 2.38 -4.12 -10.35
N LEU A 76 2.12 -5.39 -10.09
CA LEU A 76 1.40 -5.87 -8.91
C LEU A 76 2.21 -6.93 -8.18
N PRO A 77 2.19 -6.91 -6.84
CA PRO A 77 2.81 -7.95 -6.03
C PRO A 77 1.97 -9.23 -6.04
N ARG A 78 2.66 -10.37 -6.04
CA ARG A 78 2.11 -11.70 -5.82
C ARG A 78 2.81 -12.36 -4.66
N VAL A 79 2.07 -13.00 -3.77
CA VAL A 79 2.64 -13.77 -2.65
C VAL A 79 3.34 -15.02 -3.18
N SER A 80 4.60 -15.19 -2.78
CA SER A 80 5.43 -16.36 -3.10
C SER A 80 6.22 -16.79 -1.85
N GLY A 81 5.68 -17.73 -1.10
CA GLY A 81 6.24 -18.12 0.21
C GLY A 81 6.11 -16.98 1.22
N GLU A 82 7.22 -16.52 1.74
CA GLU A 82 7.31 -15.41 2.70
C GLU A 82 7.56 -14.06 2.01
N ASP A 83 7.77 -14.03 0.69
CA ASP A 83 8.10 -12.83 -0.08
C ASP A 83 6.97 -12.40 -1.02
N LEU A 84 7.08 -11.15 -1.52
CA LEU A 84 6.33 -10.65 -2.65
C LEU A 84 7.21 -10.69 -3.90
N LYS A 85 6.69 -11.29 -4.98
CA LYS A 85 7.26 -11.19 -6.32
C LYS A 85 6.45 -10.19 -7.13
N LEU A 86 7.15 -9.37 -7.89
CA LEU A 86 6.53 -8.34 -8.72
C LEU A 86 6.29 -8.88 -10.14
N HIS A 87 5.11 -8.62 -10.67
CA HIS A 87 4.68 -9.02 -12.01
C HIS A 87 4.01 -7.86 -12.73
N TYR A 88 4.20 -7.78 -14.04
CA TYR A 88 3.41 -6.90 -14.89
C TYR A 88 1.99 -7.42 -15.03
N ALA A 89 1.05 -6.49 -15.13
CA ALA A 89 -0.35 -6.77 -15.44
C ALA A 89 -0.89 -5.68 -16.38
N GLU A 90 -1.68 -6.06 -17.38
CA GLU A 90 -2.24 -5.15 -18.38
C GLU A 90 -3.69 -4.78 -18.07
N SER A 91 -4.40 -5.64 -17.33
CA SER A 91 -5.77 -5.38 -16.91
C SER A 91 -6.14 -6.15 -15.63
N SER A 92 -7.26 -5.77 -15.02
CA SER A 92 -7.81 -6.51 -13.88
C SER A 92 -8.33 -7.92 -14.23
N GLU A 93 -8.62 -8.19 -15.50
CA GLU A 93 -9.13 -9.48 -15.99
C GLU A 93 -8.06 -10.58 -15.99
N GLU A 94 -6.78 -10.18 -16.00
CA GLU A 94 -5.66 -11.11 -15.92
C GLU A 94 -5.39 -11.61 -14.51
N LEU A 95 -5.99 -10.97 -13.51
CA LEU A 95 -5.76 -11.28 -12.11
C LEU A 95 -6.55 -12.52 -11.66
N VAL A 96 -6.01 -13.24 -10.72
CA VAL A 96 -6.62 -14.42 -10.09
C VAL A 96 -6.70 -14.24 -8.59
N GLN A 97 -7.57 -15.00 -7.92
CA GLN A 97 -7.68 -14.95 -6.48
C GLN A 97 -6.38 -15.38 -5.80
N GLY A 98 -5.84 -14.50 -4.97
CA GLY A 98 -4.62 -14.70 -4.19
C GLY A 98 -4.87 -15.31 -2.81
N LYS A 99 -3.77 -15.47 -2.06
CA LYS A 99 -3.76 -16.14 -0.73
C LYS A 99 -4.67 -15.45 0.30
N PHE A 100 -4.81 -14.14 0.23
CA PHE A 100 -5.56 -13.35 1.23
C PHE A 100 -6.96 -12.93 0.75
N GLY A 101 -7.44 -13.48 -0.38
CA GLY A 101 -8.72 -13.14 -0.97
C GLY A 101 -8.71 -11.89 -1.87
N ASN A 102 -7.58 -11.19 -1.94
CA ASN A 102 -7.33 -10.16 -2.95
C ASN A 102 -7.03 -10.79 -4.32
N LEU A 103 -7.01 -9.96 -5.36
CA LEU A 103 -6.60 -10.40 -6.69
C LEU A 103 -5.07 -10.27 -6.82
N GLU A 104 -4.44 -11.21 -7.51
CA GLU A 104 -2.99 -11.22 -7.76
C GLU A 104 -2.71 -11.59 -9.22
N PRO A 105 -1.58 -11.17 -9.80
CA PRO A 105 -1.13 -11.67 -11.09
C PRO A 105 -1.02 -13.19 -11.10
N LYS A 106 -1.23 -13.85 -12.24
CA LYS A 106 -0.99 -15.28 -12.40
C LYS A 106 0.48 -15.63 -12.11
N ALA A 107 0.76 -16.84 -11.65
CA ALA A 107 2.12 -17.26 -11.30
C ALA A 107 3.09 -17.23 -12.49
N ASN A 108 2.57 -17.37 -13.70
CA ASN A 108 3.32 -17.31 -14.96
C ASN A 108 3.26 -15.94 -15.65
N ALA A 109 2.65 -14.92 -15.02
CA ALA A 109 2.67 -13.55 -15.55
C ALA A 109 4.12 -13.03 -15.68
N PRO A 110 4.41 -12.13 -16.62
CA PRO A 110 5.75 -11.58 -16.81
C PRO A 110 6.27 -10.95 -15.52
N LYS A 111 7.50 -11.32 -15.13
CA LYS A 111 8.14 -10.75 -13.93
C LYS A 111 8.51 -9.30 -14.16
N ALA A 112 8.32 -8.48 -13.14
CA ALA A 112 8.78 -7.11 -13.10
C ALA A 112 10.00 -6.98 -12.18
N PRO A 113 10.90 -6.01 -12.43
CA PRO A 113 12.01 -5.72 -11.54
C PRO A 113 11.52 -5.04 -10.25
N PHE A 114 12.43 -4.90 -9.27
CA PHE A 114 12.17 -4.11 -8.06
C PHE A 114 12.40 -2.60 -8.28
N GLU A 115 12.97 -2.24 -9.43
CA GLU A 115 13.12 -0.86 -9.85
C GLU A 115 11.85 -0.45 -10.61
N SER A 116 11.01 0.33 -9.98
CA SER A 116 9.93 1.09 -10.61
C SER A 116 9.95 2.53 -10.09
N ASP A 117 9.38 3.44 -10.86
CA ASP A 117 9.45 4.86 -10.51
C ASP A 117 8.69 5.15 -9.22
N PHE A 118 7.67 4.32 -8.93
CA PHE A 118 6.67 4.61 -7.92
C PHE A 118 6.07 3.31 -7.34
N ILE A 119 6.00 3.20 -6.03
CA ILE A 119 5.28 2.11 -5.35
C ILE A 119 4.23 2.65 -4.40
N VAL A 120 3.01 2.14 -4.53
CA VAL A 120 1.92 2.37 -3.57
C VAL A 120 1.85 1.23 -2.58
N VAL A 121 1.93 1.56 -1.31
CA VAL A 121 2.08 0.62 -0.20
C VAL A 121 0.83 0.66 0.68
N PRO A 122 0.11 -0.45 0.87
CA PRO A 122 -1.01 -0.51 1.79
C PRO A 122 -0.53 -0.62 3.25
N GLY A 123 -1.37 -0.18 4.17
CA GLY A 123 -1.14 -0.30 5.60
C GLY A 123 -2.42 -0.24 6.41
N LEU A 124 -2.34 -0.61 7.68
CA LEU A 124 -3.42 -0.47 8.65
C LEU A 124 -3.48 0.93 9.26
N ALA A 125 -2.35 1.64 9.30
CA ALA A 125 -2.28 3.04 9.69
C ALA A 125 -0.99 3.65 9.14
N PHE A 126 -0.99 4.96 8.98
CA PHE A 126 0.17 5.76 8.63
C PHE A 126 0.22 7.00 9.50
N ASP A 127 1.40 7.61 9.61
CA ASP A 127 1.59 8.91 10.22
C ASP A 127 2.21 9.92 9.23
N PRO A 128 2.14 11.23 9.52
CA PRO A 128 2.69 12.28 8.64
C PRO A 128 4.21 12.22 8.47
N ALA A 129 4.94 11.51 9.35
CA ALA A 129 6.38 11.30 9.23
C ALA A 129 6.75 10.06 8.39
N GLY A 130 5.77 9.46 7.70
CA GLY A 130 5.97 8.29 6.83
C GLY A 130 6.01 6.95 7.57
N GLY A 131 5.74 6.94 8.87
CA GLY A 131 5.58 5.69 9.62
C GLY A 131 4.43 4.86 9.07
N ARG A 132 4.63 3.53 8.95
CA ARG A 132 3.66 2.59 8.41
C ARG A 132 3.39 1.43 9.37
N LEU A 133 2.13 1.20 9.68
CA LEU A 133 1.69 0.02 10.41
C LEU A 133 1.21 -1.06 9.45
N GLY A 134 2.03 -2.07 9.23
CA GLY A 134 1.64 -3.26 8.45
C GLY A 134 0.78 -4.24 9.24
N ARG A 135 0.26 -5.26 8.54
CA ARG A 135 -0.59 -6.32 9.13
C ARG A 135 0.18 -7.34 9.99
N GLY A 136 1.52 -7.28 10.01
CA GLY A 136 2.39 -8.11 10.86
C GLY A 136 3.08 -9.28 10.15
N ALA A 137 2.84 -9.51 8.86
CA ALA A 137 3.50 -10.58 8.11
C ALA A 137 4.85 -10.19 7.48
N GLY A 138 5.23 -8.90 7.52
CA GLY A 138 6.52 -8.39 7.03
C GLY A 138 6.71 -8.39 5.51
N TYR A 139 5.68 -8.69 4.72
CA TYR A 139 5.80 -8.77 3.26
C TYR A 139 6.31 -7.48 2.62
N TYR A 140 5.70 -6.35 2.96
CA TYR A 140 6.12 -5.06 2.41
C TYR A 140 7.45 -4.58 3.00
N ASP A 141 7.77 -4.91 4.24
CA ASP A 141 9.05 -4.53 4.84
C ASP A 141 10.21 -5.19 4.07
N ARG A 142 10.08 -6.50 3.76
CA ARG A 142 11.06 -7.22 2.92
C ARG A 142 11.08 -6.76 1.46
N LEU A 143 9.94 -6.37 0.90
CA LEU A 143 9.88 -5.81 -0.46
C LEU A 143 10.60 -4.46 -0.53
N LEU A 144 10.29 -3.57 0.41
CA LEU A 144 10.78 -2.19 0.42
C LEU A 144 12.30 -2.09 0.65
N THR A 145 12.94 -3.06 1.33
CA THR A 145 14.40 -3.11 1.43
C THR A 145 15.10 -3.29 0.07
N LYS A 146 14.40 -3.83 -0.92
CA LYS A 146 14.91 -4.08 -2.28
C LYS A 146 14.42 -3.05 -3.30
N PHE A 147 13.41 -2.27 -2.92
CA PHE A 147 12.74 -1.34 -3.81
C PHE A 147 13.53 -0.02 -3.93
N GLN A 148 13.67 0.47 -5.17
CA GLN A 148 14.22 1.78 -5.48
C GLN A 148 13.15 2.58 -6.22
N GLY A 149 12.83 3.77 -5.74
CA GLY A 149 11.79 4.65 -6.26
C GLY A 149 10.99 5.32 -5.15
N VAL A 150 9.99 6.11 -5.55
CA VAL A 150 9.12 6.83 -4.62
C VAL A 150 8.17 5.89 -3.90
N ARG A 151 8.18 5.91 -2.57
CA ARG A 151 7.34 5.07 -1.69
C ARG A 151 6.15 5.87 -1.19
N VAL A 152 4.95 5.45 -1.54
CA VAL A 152 3.72 6.16 -1.23
C VAL A 152 2.81 5.27 -0.38
N GLY A 153 2.62 5.63 0.88
CA GLY A 153 1.64 5.00 1.75
C GLY A 153 0.23 5.45 1.38
N VAL A 154 -0.73 4.54 1.37
CA VAL A 154 -2.14 4.87 1.09
C VAL A 154 -3.05 4.26 2.16
N CYS A 155 -3.92 5.10 2.71
CA CYS A 155 -4.94 4.66 3.67
C CYS A 155 -6.22 5.51 3.60
N PHE A 156 -7.25 5.08 4.31
CA PHE A 156 -8.39 5.94 4.63
C PHE A 156 -7.96 7.07 5.56
N THR A 157 -8.60 8.23 5.48
CA THR A 157 -8.31 9.38 6.37
C THR A 157 -8.39 8.98 7.85
N GLU A 158 -9.33 8.13 8.21
CA GLU A 158 -9.56 7.63 9.57
C GLU A 158 -8.38 6.78 10.12
N LEU A 159 -7.47 6.36 9.23
CA LEU A 159 -6.28 5.56 9.54
C LEU A 159 -4.98 6.38 9.51
N LEU A 160 -5.07 7.68 9.24
CA LEU A 160 -3.98 8.60 9.50
C LEU A 160 -3.95 8.86 11.02
N VAL A 161 -2.83 8.54 11.66
CA VAL A 161 -2.63 8.66 13.11
C VAL A 161 -1.53 9.67 13.40
N GLU A 162 -1.47 10.16 14.63
CA GLU A 162 -0.43 11.11 15.03
C GLU A 162 0.98 10.50 14.94
N ARG A 163 1.11 9.23 15.36
CA ARG A 163 2.39 8.51 15.35
C ARG A 163 2.18 7.00 15.22
N VAL A 164 2.95 6.37 14.35
CA VAL A 164 3.11 4.91 14.27
C VAL A 164 4.36 4.50 15.06
N PRO A 165 4.28 3.56 16.02
CA PRO A 165 5.46 3.01 16.67
C PRO A 165 6.37 2.34 15.63
N CYS A 166 7.63 2.82 15.50
CA CYS A 166 8.59 2.35 14.53
C CYS A 166 9.82 1.73 15.20
N GLU A 167 10.37 0.71 14.60
CA GLU A 167 11.67 0.13 14.90
C GLU A 167 12.68 0.53 13.82
N ASP A 168 13.97 0.39 14.08
CA ASP A 168 15.04 0.84 13.16
C ASP A 168 14.98 0.17 11.77
N HIS A 169 14.38 -1.00 11.68
CA HIS A 169 14.23 -1.74 10.43
C HIS A 169 12.96 -1.39 9.63
N ASP A 170 12.03 -0.61 10.20
CA ASP A 170 10.82 -0.19 9.50
C ASP A 170 11.17 0.85 8.42
N ILE A 171 10.73 0.58 7.20
CA ILE A 171 10.96 1.48 6.06
C ILE A 171 9.86 2.54 6.03
N ARG A 172 10.27 3.81 6.07
CA ARG A 172 9.34 4.95 5.98
C ARG A 172 8.90 5.20 4.55
N MET A 173 7.70 5.77 4.43
CA MET A 173 7.18 6.28 3.17
C MET A 173 7.73 7.68 2.89
N ASP A 174 7.89 8.01 1.61
CA ASP A 174 8.26 9.36 1.17
C ASP A 174 7.03 10.27 1.14
N PHE A 175 5.84 9.68 0.91
CA PHE A 175 4.55 10.35 0.93
C PHE A 175 3.48 9.46 1.56
N VAL A 176 2.47 10.09 2.17
CA VAL A 176 1.22 9.42 2.58
C VAL A 176 0.06 10.10 1.88
N VAL A 177 -0.82 9.31 1.27
CA VAL A 177 -1.98 9.80 0.54
C VAL A 177 -3.25 9.25 1.14
N THR A 178 -4.17 10.15 1.43
CA THR A 178 -5.53 9.86 1.90
C THR A 178 -6.55 10.46 0.94
N PRO A 179 -7.84 10.18 1.09
CA PRO A 179 -8.90 10.90 0.37
C PRO A 179 -8.83 12.43 0.49
N GLU A 180 -8.23 12.97 1.55
CA GLU A 180 -8.13 14.42 1.79
C GLU A 180 -6.92 15.07 1.12
N GLY A 181 -5.92 14.28 0.66
CA GLY A 181 -4.76 14.83 -0.04
C GLY A 181 -3.48 14.04 0.13
N ILE A 182 -2.41 14.65 -0.36
CA ILE A 182 -1.04 14.13 -0.35
C ILE A 182 -0.26 14.84 0.76
N ILE A 183 0.39 14.06 1.61
CA ILE A 183 1.29 14.51 2.67
C ILE A 183 2.71 14.13 2.27
N SER A 184 3.60 15.11 2.15
CA SER A 184 5.04 14.86 2.02
C SER A 184 5.60 14.50 3.38
N CYS A 185 6.24 13.36 3.49
CA CYS A 185 6.84 12.90 4.73
C CYS A 185 8.26 13.45 4.80
N GLU A 186 8.47 14.44 5.65
CA GLU A 186 9.82 14.93 5.94
C GLU A 186 10.54 13.92 6.87
N PRO A 187 11.83 13.65 6.62
CA PRO A 187 12.63 12.74 7.44
C PRO A 187 12.89 13.26 8.85
#